data_f443f5dc79d3d656e6ec7b2ccb43f097
#
_entry.id   f443f5dc79d3d656e6ec7b2ccb43f097
#
_cell.length_a   1.000
_cell.length_b   1.000
_cell.length_c   1.000
_cell.angle_alpha   90.00
_cell.angle_beta   90.00
_cell.angle_gamma   90.00
#
_symmetry.space_group_name_H-M   'P 1'
#
loop_
_entity.id
_entity.type
_entity.pdbx_description
1 polymer ?
#
loop_
_entity_poly.entity_id
_entity_poly.type
_entity_poly.pdbx_seq_one_letter_code
_entity_poly.pdbx_strand_id
1 'polypeptide(L)'
;MELLFFIGGVALLIFVINLSGRVQKIEQSMKSGATQSASVLHYQLQPQSQSQSQPQQFELQQTTNLAPLLNYIKQQFKYGVSVEEIKKVLMSNGWQMIDIEKAFNLVASGQLYQPTVNPIQVKPASSDKFIEWIKEDWLLKLGALLLLFGFGWLTAFAFLNNWIGPMGRIVIGIVAGVLFLSYGWIRIKKYFNQGGVFLVLGSTIILLTIFAARGIYGFFTPFSALAVMFLSTAFVAFVSVKYKSQSLALASLILAGIAPLLTNAPTPDYVGLFSYLFIVILGTIWIVALTGTREFTIAALLLIVFYSLPHFSSDVVLADKGLLLLFAFAFATVFFLTNTIGILKLKGEKIIPDLIAAAGNGLLLLAWIMNAAQDEWKSLIIVAWMIVFTVGAFLIFKITKRRESFYVYAGVGITMLAAATSVQLSGSTLIIAYIIESGMISLITYLILRDIKIAERISLLLIGPALLSIGSITSSEWNVSVFNKDFFVLFVFCLTLFGLGLFFLRHAREVEDREPRQLNTSMIIIGSLYTHTLLWLSLHAGFQNDNTAVMVSLIIYVIIGLICYFYGLAKSRKVFKIYGGILVGLVVGRLFLIDVWMMDLAGKIATFFLIGALLVSTAFFGKKK
;
A
#
# COMPACT_ATOMS: atom_id res chain seq x y z
N MET A 1 2.14 21.87 7.90
CA MET A 1 2.17 21.30 6.53
C MET A 1 2.95 20.00 6.46
N GLU A 2 4.12 19.91 7.04
CA GLU A 2 4.96 18.70 7.08
C GLU A 2 4.24 17.47 7.66
N LEU A 3 3.45 17.67 8.72
CA LEU A 3 2.65 16.62 9.35
C LEU A 3 1.58 16.04 8.40
N LEU A 4 0.99 16.87 7.53
CA LEU A 4 0.01 16.44 6.53
C LEU A 4 0.65 15.62 5.41
N PHE A 5 1.88 15.93 4.99
CA PHE A 5 2.64 15.13 4.02
C PHE A 5 3.06 13.79 4.62
N PHE A 6 3.49 13.79 5.89
CA PHE A 6 3.83 12.55 6.60
C PHE A 6 2.59 11.66 6.79
N ILE A 7 1.45 12.26 7.18
CA ILE A 7 0.17 11.55 7.31
C ILE A 7 -0.32 11.05 5.95
N GLY A 8 -0.17 11.84 4.88
CA GLY A 8 -0.49 11.44 3.51
C GLY A 8 0.39 10.29 3.03
N GLY A 9 1.70 10.34 3.32
CA GLY A 9 2.64 9.27 3.01
C GLY A 9 2.36 7.99 3.79
N VAL A 10 2.07 8.11 5.08
CA VAL A 10 1.67 6.96 5.93
C VAL A 10 0.32 6.41 5.48
N ALA A 11 -0.64 7.26 5.11
CA ALA A 11 -1.93 6.84 4.58
C ALA A 11 -1.78 6.11 3.23
N LEU A 12 -0.87 6.56 2.36
CA LEU A 12 -0.54 5.89 1.10
C LEU A 12 0.12 4.53 1.35
N LEU A 13 1.02 4.44 2.31
CA LEU A 13 1.67 3.18 2.72
C LEU A 13 0.64 2.20 3.30
N ILE A 14 -0.25 2.67 4.17
CA ILE A 14 -1.35 1.88 4.74
C ILE A 14 -2.34 1.48 3.64
N PHE A 15 -2.63 2.36 2.68
CA PHE A 15 -3.48 2.06 1.53
C PHE A 15 -2.87 0.97 0.64
N VAL A 16 -1.57 1.05 0.33
CA VAL A 16 -0.83 0.04 -0.45
C VAL A 16 -0.82 -1.31 0.28
N ILE A 17 -0.58 -1.32 1.60
CA ILE A 17 -0.61 -2.53 2.43
C ILE A 17 -2.02 -3.13 2.45
N ASN A 18 -3.04 -2.29 2.61
CA ASN A 18 -4.45 -2.75 2.64
C ASN A 18 -4.94 -3.21 1.26
N LEU A 19 -4.50 -2.54 0.19
CA LEU A 19 -4.76 -2.95 -1.19
C LEU A 19 -4.10 -4.31 -1.48
N SER A 20 -2.87 -4.50 -1.06
CA SER A 20 -2.13 -5.77 -1.14
C SER A 20 -2.85 -6.91 -0.41
N GLY A 21 -3.35 -6.68 0.80
CA GLY A 21 -4.13 -7.66 1.55
C GLY A 21 -5.48 -8.00 0.90
N ARG A 22 -6.12 -7.03 0.25
CA ARG A 22 -7.37 -7.25 -0.51
C ARG A 22 -7.11 -8.00 -1.82
N VAL A 23 -6.04 -7.66 -2.53
CA VAL A 23 -5.62 -8.37 -3.75
C VAL A 23 -5.29 -9.82 -3.44
N GLN A 24 -4.56 -10.11 -2.35
CA GLN A 24 -4.33 -11.49 -1.91
C GLN A 24 -5.62 -12.26 -1.57
N LYS A 25 -6.59 -11.60 -0.90
CA LYS A 25 -7.90 -12.23 -0.62
C LYS A 25 -8.71 -12.49 -1.88
N ILE A 26 -8.69 -11.57 -2.85
CA ILE A 26 -9.37 -11.72 -4.14
C ILE A 26 -8.69 -12.82 -4.97
N GLU A 27 -7.36 -12.87 -4.97
CA GLU A 27 -6.59 -13.90 -5.66
C GLU A 27 -6.81 -15.30 -5.05
N GLN A 28 -6.92 -15.39 -3.73
CA GLN A 28 -7.31 -16.64 -3.04
C GLN A 28 -8.75 -17.05 -3.36
N SER A 29 -9.69 -16.09 -3.42
CA SER A 29 -11.09 -16.39 -3.78
C SER A 29 -11.22 -16.75 -5.26
N MET A 30 -10.43 -16.15 -6.15
CA MET A 30 -10.39 -16.53 -7.57
C MET A 30 -9.73 -17.90 -7.78
N LYS A 31 -8.67 -18.22 -7.05
CA LYS A 31 -8.05 -19.57 -7.09
C LYS A 31 -9.00 -20.64 -6.55
N SER A 32 -9.76 -20.36 -5.49
CA SER A 32 -10.78 -21.27 -4.98
C SER A 32 -12.00 -21.39 -5.93
N GLY A 33 -12.42 -20.29 -6.55
CA GLY A 33 -13.47 -20.27 -7.57
C GLY A 33 -13.05 -20.94 -8.89
N ALA A 34 -11.82 -20.74 -9.33
CA ALA A 34 -11.27 -21.40 -10.51
C ALA A 34 -11.10 -22.91 -10.32
N THR A 35 -10.77 -23.35 -9.11
CA THR A 35 -10.69 -24.78 -8.78
C THR A 35 -12.08 -25.43 -8.78
N GLN A 36 -13.12 -24.71 -8.35
CA GLN A 36 -14.51 -25.19 -8.48
C GLN A 36 -15.03 -25.15 -9.91
N SER A 37 -14.68 -24.13 -10.70
CA SER A 37 -15.12 -24.04 -12.11
C SER A 37 -14.35 -25.00 -13.02
N ALA A 38 -13.08 -25.28 -12.76
CA ALA A 38 -12.30 -26.27 -13.50
C ALA A 38 -12.80 -27.71 -13.27
N SER A 39 -13.35 -28.01 -12.09
CA SER A 39 -13.95 -29.32 -11.82
C SER A 39 -15.31 -29.54 -12.52
N VAL A 40 -15.98 -28.46 -12.92
CA VAL A 40 -17.28 -28.53 -13.64
C VAL A 40 -17.08 -28.51 -15.16
N LEU A 41 -15.99 -27.94 -15.69
CA LEU A 41 -15.76 -27.86 -17.15
C LEU A 41 -15.01 -29.08 -17.74
N HIS A 42 -14.51 -30.01 -16.92
CA HIS A 42 -13.77 -31.16 -17.41
C HIS A 42 -14.67 -32.36 -17.74
N TYR A 43 -16.00 -32.20 -17.74
CA TYR A 43 -16.95 -33.28 -18.08
C TYR A 43 -17.45 -33.27 -19.54
N GLN A 44 -16.93 -32.42 -20.40
CA GLN A 44 -17.25 -32.46 -21.83
C GLN A 44 -15.98 -32.35 -22.67
N LEU A 45 -15.76 -33.39 -23.46
CA LEU A 45 -14.80 -33.56 -24.57
C LEU A 45 -13.45 -34.18 -24.22
N GLN A 46 -13.32 -35.51 -24.49
CA GLN A 46 -12.38 -36.02 -25.48
C GLN A 46 -12.46 -37.52 -25.73
N PRO A 47 -12.12 -37.94 -26.95
CA PRO A 47 -11.68 -39.31 -27.23
C PRO A 47 -10.19 -39.39 -27.59
N GLN A 48 -9.56 -40.44 -27.07
CA GLN A 48 -8.45 -41.26 -27.59
C GLN A 48 -7.23 -40.64 -28.31
N SER A 49 -6.03 -40.97 -27.80
CA SER A 49 -5.09 -41.85 -28.53
C SER A 49 -3.91 -42.29 -27.64
N GLN A 50 -3.47 -43.52 -27.95
CA GLN A 50 -2.46 -44.33 -27.29
C GLN A 50 -1.03 -43.84 -27.50
N SER A 51 -0.14 -44.06 -26.52
CA SER A 51 1.07 -44.86 -26.74
C SER A 51 1.86 -45.12 -25.43
N GLN A 52 2.44 -46.28 -25.41
CA GLN A 52 3.15 -47.00 -24.37
C GLN A 52 4.45 -46.35 -23.91
N SER A 53 4.78 -46.49 -22.63
CA SER A 53 6.04 -47.09 -22.16
C SER A 53 6.12 -47.14 -20.62
N GLN A 54 6.75 -48.22 -20.19
CA GLN A 54 6.85 -48.92 -18.91
C GLN A 54 7.38 -48.17 -17.66
N PRO A 55 7.47 -48.85 -16.47
CA PRO A 55 7.01 -48.32 -15.20
C PRO A 55 8.16 -47.95 -14.25
N GLN A 56 7.95 -46.94 -13.42
CA GLN A 56 8.64 -46.80 -12.14
C GLN A 56 7.64 -46.62 -11.01
N GLN A 57 7.70 -47.57 -10.07
CA GLN A 57 6.96 -47.59 -8.82
C GLN A 57 7.22 -46.34 -8.00
N PHE A 58 6.18 -45.58 -7.71
CA PHE A 58 6.08 -44.74 -6.55
C PHE A 58 4.70 -44.96 -5.95
N GLU A 59 4.69 -45.59 -4.78
CA GLU A 59 3.51 -45.68 -3.90
C GLU A 59 3.10 -44.27 -3.45
N LEU A 60 2.08 -43.72 -4.12
CA LEU A 60 1.30 -42.60 -3.60
C LEU A 60 -0.01 -43.14 -3.06
N GLN A 61 -0.14 -43.27 -1.75
CA GLN A 61 -1.44 -43.42 -1.10
C GLN A 61 -2.28 -42.16 -1.38
N GLN A 62 -3.06 -42.22 -2.44
CA GLN A 62 -4.14 -41.27 -2.65
C GLN A 62 -5.30 -41.64 -1.71
N THR A 63 -5.52 -40.85 -0.68
CA THR A 63 -6.76 -40.91 0.10
C THR A 63 -7.91 -40.39 -0.76
N THR A 64 -8.65 -41.31 -1.38
CA THR A 64 -9.80 -40.99 -2.22
C THR A 64 -10.93 -40.44 -1.34
N ASN A 65 -11.41 -39.25 -1.63
CA ASN A 65 -12.57 -38.66 -0.92
C ASN A 65 -13.85 -39.46 -1.30
N LEU A 66 -14.33 -40.27 -0.38
CA LEU A 66 -15.49 -41.14 -0.58
C LEU A 66 -16.86 -40.43 -0.47
N ALA A 67 -16.90 -39.17 -0.07
CA ALA A 67 -18.15 -38.43 0.13
C ALA A 67 -19.05 -38.32 -1.11
N PRO A 68 -18.54 -38.05 -2.32
CA PRO A 68 -19.36 -38.05 -3.53
C PRO A 68 -19.97 -39.41 -3.84
N LEU A 69 -19.19 -40.49 -3.61
CA LEU A 69 -19.59 -41.85 -3.83
C LEU A 69 -20.73 -42.27 -2.88
N LEU A 70 -20.60 -41.93 -1.60
CA LEU A 70 -21.62 -42.20 -0.57
C LEU A 70 -22.94 -41.49 -0.89
N ASN A 71 -22.89 -40.23 -1.31
CA ASN A 71 -24.08 -39.48 -1.68
C ASN A 71 -24.78 -40.07 -2.91
N TYR A 72 -24.01 -40.46 -3.90
CA TYR A 72 -24.56 -41.10 -5.12
C TYR A 72 -25.23 -42.45 -4.77
N ILE A 73 -24.56 -43.33 -4.02
CA ILE A 73 -25.12 -44.61 -3.61
C ILE A 73 -26.41 -44.42 -2.79
N LYS A 74 -26.44 -43.51 -1.82
CA LYS A 74 -27.65 -43.21 -1.04
C LYS A 74 -28.79 -42.69 -1.90
N GLN A 75 -28.51 -41.87 -2.91
CA GLN A 75 -29.50 -41.33 -3.80
C GLN A 75 -30.10 -42.44 -4.72
N GLN A 76 -29.25 -43.31 -5.25
CA GLN A 76 -29.70 -44.40 -6.12
C GLN A 76 -30.53 -45.46 -5.36
N PHE A 77 -30.17 -45.73 -4.10
CA PHE A 77 -31.00 -46.58 -3.25
C PHE A 77 -32.40 -46.01 -3.01
N LYS A 78 -32.52 -44.68 -2.87
CA LYS A 78 -33.83 -44.02 -2.73
C LYS A 78 -34.71 -44.16 -3.97
N TYR A 79 -34.12 -44.35 -5.14
CA TYR A 79 -34.81 -44.58 -6.40
C TYR A 79 -35.01 -46.06 -6.73
N GLY A 80 -34.62 -47.00 -5.84
CA GLY A 80 -34.86 -48.44 -5.99
C GLY A 80 -33.94 -49.12 -7.00
N VAL A 81 -32.80 -48.52 -7.36
CA VAL A 81 -31.83 -49.10 -8.31
C VAL A 81 -31.07 -50.26 -7.64
N SER A 82 -30.86 -51.36 -8.40
CA SER A 82 -30.18 -52.55 -7.88
C SER A 82 -28.69 -52.30 -7.58
N VAL A 83 -28.15 -52.99 -6.57
CA VAL A 83 -26.72 -52.86 -6.15
C VAL A 83 -25.78 -53.14 -7.32
N GLU A 84 -26.14 -54.12 -8.16
CA GLU A 84 -25.31 -54.52 -9.32
C GLU A 84 -25.27 -53.46 -10.41
N GLU A 85 -26.37 -52.78 -10.67
CA GLU A 85 -26.42 -51.64 -11.60
C GLU A 85 -25.63 -50.44 -11.09
N ILE A 86 -25.74 -50.10 -9.80
CA ILE A 86 -24.97 -49.03 -9.19
C ILE A 86 -23.47 -49.31 -9.28
N LYS A 87 -23.03 -50.54 -8.97
CA LYS A 87 -21.62 -50.95 -9.10
C LYS A 87 -21.12 -50.83 -10.52
N LYS A 88 -21.92 -51.27 -11.52
CA LYS A 88 -21.55 -51.20 -12.92
C LYS A 88 -21.36 -49.77 -13.41
N VAL A 89 -22.25 -48.86 -13.03
CA VAL A 89 -22.18 -47.44 -13.39
C VAL A 89 -20.97 -46.75 -12.70
N LEU A 90 -20.71 -47.09 -11.45
CA LEU A 90 -19.56 -46.50 -10.74
C LEU A 90 -18.22 -46.98 -11.31
N MET A 91 -18.12 -48.26 -11.71
CA MET A 91 -16.93 -48.76 -12.39
C MET A 91 -16.74 -48.14 -13.78
N SER A 92 -17.82 -47.94 -14.55
CA SER A 92 -17.73 -47.29 -15.85
C SER A 92 -17.32 -45.79 -15.73
N ASN A 93 -17.54 -45.16 -14.59
CA ASN A 93 -17.11 -43.78 -14.27
C ASN A 93 -15.71 -43.72 -13.62
N GLY A 94 -14.94 -44.81 -13.65
CA GLY A 94 -13.53 -44.82 -13.24
C GLY A 94 -13.26 -45.02 -11.74
N TRP A 95 -14.28 -45.38 -10.94
CA TRP A 95 -14.09 -45.70 -9.54
C TRP A 95 -13.51 -47.09 -9.34
N GLN A 96 -12.55 -47.20 -8.40
CA GLN A 96 -11.94 -48.51 -8.10
C GLN A 96 -12.91 -49.37 -7.29
N MET A 97 -12.93 -50.67 -7.56
CA MET A 97 -13.84 -51.64 -6.89
C MET A 97 -13.69 -51.64 -5.37
N ILE A 98 -12.49 -51.44 -4.87
CA ILE A 98 -12.16 -51.32 -3.42
C ILE A 98 -12.88 -50.15 -2.78
N ASP A 99 -12.92 -48.97 -3.43
CA ASP A 99 -13.54 -47.76 -2.92
C ASP A 99 -15.06 -47.85 -3.00
N ILE A 100 -15.60 -48.51 -4.05
CA ILE A 100 -17.02 -48.80 -4.22
C ILE A 100 -17.48 -49.71 -3.08
N GLU A 101 -16.77 -50.80 -2.78
CA GLU A 101 -17.13 -51.74 -1.70
C GLU A 101 -17.04 -51.09 -0.30
N LYS A 102 -16.01 -50.28 -0.07
CA LYS A 102 -15.93 -49.49 1.16
C LYS A 102 -17.12 -48.56 1.34
N ALA A 103 -17.54 -47.88 0.24
CA ALA A 103 -18.67 -46.97 0.29
C ALA A 103 -20.00 -47.73 0.54
N PHE A 104 -20.21 -48.88 -0.09
CA PHE A 104 -21.38 -49.73 0.17
C PHE A 104 -21.43 -50.22 1.62
N ASN A 105 -20.31 -50.67 2.18
CA ASN A 105 -20.22 -51.12 3.58
C ASN A 105 -20.51 -49.96 4.57
N LEU A 106 -20.07 -48.73 4.29
CA LEU A 106 -20.38 -47.56 5.07
C LEU A 106 -21.86 -47.16 4.99
N VAL A 107 -22.48 -47.29 3.85
CA VAL A 107 -23.93 -47.05 3.70
C VAL A 107 -24.77 -48.12 4.40
N ALA A 108 -24.36 -49.39 4.32
CA ALA A 108 -25.05 -50.54 4.94
C ALA A 108 -24.90 -50.54 6.47
N SER A 109 -23.75 -50.09 7.02
CA SER A 109 -23.50 -50.04 8.44
C SER A 109 -24.12 -48.83 9.15
N GLY A 110 -24.70 -47.88 8.41
CA GLY A 110 -25.29 -46.65 8.98
C GLY A 110 -24.27 -45.71 9.68
N GLN A 111 -22.99 -45.99 9.54
CA GLN A 111 -21.95 -45.13 10.17
C GLN A 111 -21.86 -43.80 9.40
N LEU A 112 -21.90 -42.71 10.15
CA LEU A 112 -21.63 -41.37 9.63
C LEU A 112 -20.17 -41.30 9.15
N TYR A 113 -19.96 -41.21 7.85
CA TYR A 113 -18.64 -40.87 7.30
C TYR A 113 -18.26 -39.47 7.76
N GLN A 114 -17.35 -39.39 8.72
CA GLN A 114 -16.64 -38.12 8.98
C GLN A 114 -15.48 -38.06 7.97
N PRO A 115 -15.50 -37.13 7.02
CA PRO A 115 -14.33 -36.91 6.21
C PRO A 115 -13.19 -36.53 7.16
N THR A 116 -12.14 -37.32 7.19
CA THR A 116 -10.87 -36.91 7.78
C THR A 116 -10.38 -35.74 6.92
N VAL A 117 -10.85 -34.54 7.27
CA VAL A 117 -10.26 -33.30 6.80
C VAL A 117 -8.89 -33.30 7.46
N ASN A 118 -7.86 -33.74 6.75
CA ASN A 118 -6.51 -33.34 7.07
C ASN A 118 -6.57 -31.82 7.14
N PRO A 119 -6.27 -31.19 8.28
CA PRO A 119 -6.25 -29.74 8.35
C PRO A 119 -5.30 -29.29 7.24
N ILE A 120 -5.84 -28.53 6.27
CA ILE A 120 -5.03 -27.78 5.33
C ILE A 120 -4.06 -27.06 6.23
N GLN A 121 -2.78 -27.46 6.20
CA GLN A 121 -1.73 -26.68 6.85
C GLN A 121 -1.75 -25.33 6.16
N VAL A 122 -2.50 -24.41 6.74
CA VAL A 122 -2.40 -22.99 6.46
C VAL A 122 -0.94 -22.67 6.74
N LYS A 123 -0.15 -22.46 5.70
CA LYS A 123 1.23 -22.00 5.86
C LYS A 123 1.16 -20.77 6.78
N PRO A 124 1.80 -20.82 7.95
CA PRO A 124 1.70 -19.74 8.92
C PRO A 124 2.14 -18.43 8.29
N ALA A 125 1.44 -17.36 8.62
CA ALA A 125 1.81 -16.00 8.27
C ALA A 125 3.26 -15.73 8.70
N SER A 126 3.92 -14.75 8.11
CA SER A 126 5.36 -14.47 8.35
C SER A 126 5.75 -14.28 9.83
N SER A 127 4.81 -13.90 10.69
CA SER A 127 4.97 -13.81 12.15
C SER A 127 5.26 -15.17 12.80
N ASP A 128 4.65 -16.26 12.30
CA ASP A 128 4.81 -17.58 12.88
C ASP A 128 6.18 -18.16 12.57
N LYS A 129 6.75 -17.82 11.41
CA LYS A 129 8.11 -18.24 11.05
C LYS A 129 9.19 -17.65 11.98
N PHE A 130 9.00 -16.42 12.46
CA PHE A 130 9.91 -15.82 13.43
C PHE A 130 9.80 -16.50 14.80
N ILE A 131 8.58 -16.82 15.21
CA ILE A 131 8.32 -17.55 16.47
C ILE A 131 8.81 -19.00 16.37
N GLU A 132 8.63 -19.67 15.23
CA GLU A 132 9.18 -21.00 14.97
C GLU A 132 10.71 -20.99 14.97
N TRP A 133 11.32 -19.98 14.32
CA TRP A 133 12.76 -19.79 14.33
C TRP A 133 13.31 -19.56 15.75
N ILE A 134 12.59 -18.81 16.62
CA ILE A 134 12.97 -18.64 18.03
C ILE A 134 12.85 -19.96 18.77
N LYS A 135 11.81 -20.75 18.53
CA LYS A 135 11.59 -22.05 19.20
C LYS A 135 12.55 -23.13 18.73
N GLU A 136 12.95 -23.10 17.49
CA GLU A 136 13.93 -24.03 16.93
C GLU A 136 15.29 -23.77 17.57
N ASP A 137 15.88 -24.77 18.23
CA ASP A 137 17.16 -24.67 18.94
C ASP A 137 17.25 -23.51 19.97
N TRP A 138 16.14 -23.18 20.65
CA TRP A 138 16.09 -22.05 21.58
C TRP A 138 17.12 -22.14 22.72
N LEU A 139 17.44 -23.35 23.19
CA LEU A 139 18.50 -23.60 24.19
C LEU A 139 19.88 -23.19 23.68
N LEU A 140 20.16 -23.42 22.39
CA LEU A 140 21.42 -22.99 21.77
C LEU A 140 21.50 -21.46 21.68
N LYS A 141 20.39 -20.79 21.32
CA LYS A 141 20.30 -19.34 21.24
C LYS A 141 20.39 -18.69 22.62
N LEU A 142 19.72 -19.28 23.60
CA LEU A 142 19.84 -18.86 25.00
C LEU A 142 21.26 -19.05 25.53
N GLY A 143 21.88 -20.21 25.24
CA GLY A 143 23.27 -20.49 25.59
C GLY A 143 24.24 -19.49 24.97
N ALA A 144 24.06 -19.13 23.70
CA ALA A 144 24.85 -18.10 23.03
C ALA A 144 24.68 -16.72 23.69
N LEU A 145 23.46 -16.36 24.06
CA LEU A 145 23.17 -15.12 24.78
C LEU A 145 23.84 -15.08 26.16
N LEU A 146 23.75 -16.17 26.92
CA LEU A 146 24.38 -16.29 28.25
C LEU A 146 25.91 -16.26 28.15
N LEU A 147 26.50 -16.89 27.12
CA LEU A 147 27.92 -16.79 26.83
C LEU A 147 28.33 -15.34 26.52
N LEU A 148 27.52 -14.61 25.80
CA LEU A 148 27.78 -13.21 25.45
C LEU A 148 27.77 -12.33 26.72
N PHE A 149 26.79 -12.52 27.61
CA PHE A 149 26.77 -11.84 28.91
C PHE A 149 27.90 -12.29 29.83
N GLY A 150 28.22 -13.59 29.88
CA GLY A 150 29.34 -14.12 30.66
C GLY A 150 30.68 -13.57 30.21
N PHE A 151 30.89 -13.47 28.88
CA PHE A 151 32.07 -12.86 28.29
C PHE A 151 32.14 -11.35 28.55
N GLY A 152 30.98 -10.67 28.49
CA GLY A 152 30.87 -9.26 28.85
C GLY A 152 31.24 -9.00 30.33
N TRP A 153 30.76 -9.82 31.23
CA TRP A 153 31.10 -9.72 32.65
C TRP A 153 32.54 -10.12 32.99
N LEU A 154 33.06 -11.17 32.36
CA LEU A 154 34.47 -11.52 32.48
C LEU A 154 35.37 -10.37 32.00
N THR A 155 34.99 -9.76 30.90
CA THR A 155 35.70 -8.58 30.34
C THR A 155 35.62 -7.40 31.33
N ALA A 156 34.44 -7.10 31.86
CA ALA A 156 34.23 -6.06 32.88
C ALA A 156 35.06 -6.32 34.14
N PHE A 157 35.07 -7.56 34.63
CA PHE A 157 35.85 -7.98 35.80
C PHE A 157 37.36 -7.85 35.56
N ALA A 158 37.86 -8.28 34.39
CA ALA A 158 39.24 -8.09 33.98
C ALA A 158 39.65 -6.62 33.85
N PHE A 159 38.66 -5.75 33.46
CA PHE A 159 38.83 -4.30 33.42
C PHE A 159 38.99 -3.69 34.82
N LEU A 160 38.10 -4.05 35.72
CA LEU A 160 38.09 -3.52 37.07
C LEU A 160 39.35 -3.92 37.88
N ASN A 161 39.89 -5.09 37.61
CA ASN A 161 41.03 -5.61 38.33
C ASN A 161 42.40 -5.39 37.66
N ASN A 162 42.46 -4.67 36.52
CA ASN A 162 43.69 -4.35 35.79
C ASN A 162 44.60 -5.57 35.45
N TRP A 163 44.03 -6.76 35.34
CA TRP A 163 44.78 -8.00 35.05
C TRP A 163 45.42 -7.98 33.66
N ILE A 164 44.80 -7.31 32.74
CA ILE A 164 45.27 -7.23 31.35
C ILE A 164 45.25 -5.76 30.94
N GLY A 165 46.32 -5.29 30.38
CA GLY A 165 46.42 -3.91 29.85
C GLY A 165 45.42 -3.68 28.69
N PRO A 166 45.12 -2.39 28.38
CA PRO A 166 44.10 -2.02 27.39
C PRO A 166 44.29 -2.72 26.03
N MET A 167 45.51 -2.78 25.51
CA MET A 167 45.82 -3.45 24.23
C MET A 167 45.57 -4.94 24.30
N GLY A 168 45.99 -5.59 25.40
CA GLY A 168 45.74 -7.02 25.58
C GLY A 168 44.26 -7.40 25.60
N ARG A 169 43.44 -6.58 26.20
CA ARG A 169 41.97 -6.75 26.24
C ARG A 169 41.37 -6.75 24.85
N ILE A 170 41.78 -5.80 24.00
CA ILE A 170 41.31 -5.69 22.61
C ILE A 170 41.79 -6.89 21.78
N VAL A 171 43.06 -7.27 21.91
CA VAL A 171 43.59 -8.41 21.19
C VAL A 171 42.83 -9.70 21.56
N ILE A 172 42.60 -9.94 22.85
CA ILE A 172 41.81 -11.12 23.30
C ILE A 172 40.38 -11.10 22.71
N GLY A 173 39.73 -9.94 22.73
CA GLY A 173 38.38 -9.80 22.16
C GLY A 173 38.34 -10.08 20.65
N ILE A 174 39.29 -9.52 19.89
CA ILE A 174 39.37 -9.75 18.45
C ILE A 174 39.71 -11.24 18.18
N VAL A 175 40.67 -11.81 18.89
CA VAL A 175 41.06 -13.23 18.74
C VAL A 175 39.85 -14.14 19.06
N ALA A 176 39.17 -13.88 20.16
CA ALA A 176 37.96 -14.63 20.52
C ALA A 176 36.88 -14.53 19.40
N GLY A 177 36.57 -13.32 18.93
CA GLY A 177 35.63 -13.12 17.83
C GLY A 177 36.02 -13.87 16.55
N VAL A 178 37.30 -13.81 16.16
CA VAL A 178 37.82 -14.54 15.00
C VAL A 178 37.75 -16.07 15.20
N LEU A 179 38.04 -16.56 16.40
CA LEU A 179 37.89 -17.99 16.72
C LEU A 179 36.42 -18.45 16.60
N PHE A 180 35.47 -17.66 17.12
CA PHE A 180 34.05 -17.96 16.97
C PHE A 180 33.61 -17.92 15.51
N LEU A 181 34.06 -16.94 14.71
CA LEU A 181 33.79 -16.88 13.27
C LEU A 181 34.35 -18.11 12.55
N SER A 182 35.59 -18.47 12.85
CA SER A 182 36.28 -19.64 12.24
C SER A 182 35.61 -20.94 12.61
N TYR A 183 35.25 -21.11 13.90
CA TYR A 183 34.53 -22.28 14.37
C TYR A 183 33.12 -22.35 13.74
N GLY A 184 32.39 -21.24 13.67
CA GLY A 184 31.12 -21.14 12.98
C GLY A 184 31.20 -21.55 11.52
N TRP A 185 32.24 -21.10 10.79
CA TRP A 185 32.52 -21.47 9.39
C TRP A 185 32.76 -22.97 9.20
N ILE A 186 33.49 -23.61 10.11
CA ILE A 186 33.71 -25.05 10.06
C ILE A 186 32.43 -25.82 10.41
N ARG A 187 31.75 -25.37 11.48
CA ARG A 187 30.61 -26.08 12.03
C ARG A 187 29.38 -26.02 11.13
N ILE A 188 29.17 -24.92 10.39
CA ILE A 188 28.01 -24.71 9.53
C ILE A 188 27.89 -25.77 8.43
N LYS A 189 29.01 -26.37 8.03
CA LYS A 189 29.04 -27.45 7.02
C LYS A 189 28.27 -28.69 7.47
N LYS A 190 28.29 -29.00 8.78
CA LYS A 190 27.69 -30.21 9.36
C LYS A 190 26.38 -29.88 10.12
N TYR A 191 26.36 -28.76 10.85
CA TYR A 191 25.25 -28.33 11.69
C TYR A 191 24.94 -26.87 11.42
N PHE A 192 24.02 -26.64 10.47
CA PHE A 192 23.75 -25.33 9.91
C PHE A 192 23.36 -24.28 10.97
N ASN A 193 22.34 -24.56 11.80
CA ASN A 193 21.84 -23.62 12.80
C ASN A 193 22.91 -23.28 13.84
N GLN A 194 23.66 -24.29 14.33
CA GLN A 194 24.72 -24.08 15.30
C GLN A 194 25.85 -23.21 14.71
N GLY A 195 26.32 -23.53 13.50
CA GLY A 195 27.36 -22.75 12.83
C GLY A 195 26.93 -21.30 12.60
N GLY A 196 25.65 -21.08 12.25
CA GLY A 196 25.08 -19.76 12.09
C GLY A 196 25.11 -18.90 13.35
N VAL A 197 24.75 -19.51 14.49
CA VAL A 197 24.80 -18.81 15.80
C VAL A 197 26.23 -18.42 16.16
N PHE A 198 27.21 -19.30 15.95
CA PHE A 198 28.63 -18.98 16.22
C PHE A 198 29.17 -17.86 15.30
N LEU A 199 28.73 -17.80 14.05
CA LEU A 199 29.11 -16.72 13.12
C LEU A 199 28.57 -15.36 13.60
N VAL A 200 27.29 -15.30 13.97
CA VAL A 200 26.69 -14.07 14.50
C VAL A 200 27.35 -13.65 15.80
N LEU A 201 27.57 -14.62 16.71
CA LEU A 201 28.22 -14.37 17.99
C LEU A 201 29.66 -13.85 17.80
N GLY A 202 30.44 -14.46 16.93
CA GLY A 202 31.80 -14.00 16.63
C GLY A 202 31.87 -12.59 16.07
N SER A 203 30.97 -12.28 15.13
CA SER A 203 30.85 -10.91 14.60
C SER A 203 30.43 -9.91 15.70
N THR A 204 29.46 -10.26 16.54
CA THR A 204 29.01 -9.42 17.65
C THR A 204 30.15 -9.15 18.65
N ILE A 205 30.96 -10.16 18.98
CA ILE A 205 32.12 -10.00 19.87
C ILE A 205 33.12 -9.00 19.25
N ILE A 206 33.39 -9.09 17.94
CA ILE A 206 34.27 -8.14 17.25
C ILE A 206 33.68 -6.72 17.33
N LEU A 207 32.38 -6.55 17.01
CA LEU A 207 31.73 -5.23 17.08
C LEU A 207 31.85 -4.61 18.47
N LEU A 208 31.54 -5.36 19.53
CA LEU A 208 31.63 -4.90 20.91
C LEU A 208 33.07 -4.61 21.32
N THR A 209 34.03 -5.42 20.87
CA THR A 209 35.47 -5.20 21.14
C THR A 209 35.95 -3.89 20.49
N ILE A 210 35.60 -3.66 19.24
CA ILE A 210 35.96 -2.42 18.52
C ILE A 210 35.26 -1.21 19.11
N PHE A 211 33.97 -1.35 19.54
CA PHE A 211 33.26 -0.31 20.30
C PHE A 211 34.04 0.08 21.56
N ALA A 212 34.43 -0.89 22.36
CA ALA A 212 35.21 -0.64 23.58
C ALA A 212 36.61 -0.06 23.26
N ALA A 213 37.30 -0.58 22.24
CA ALA A 213 38.60 -0.10 21.79
C ALA A 213 38.57 1.36 21.38
N ARG A 214 37.48 1.80 20.73
CA ARG A 214 37.29 3.17 20.33
C ARG A 214 36.76 4.04 21.47
N GLY A 215 35.63 3.65 22.10
CA GLY A 215 34.90 4.49 23.04
C GLY A 215 35.63 4.68 24.37
N ILE A 216 36.39 3.66 24.83
CA ILE A 216 37.10 3.69 26.12
C ILE A 216 38.57 4.06 25.93
N TYR A 217 39.22 3.52 24.90
CA TYR A 217 40.70 3.64 24.77
C TYR A 217 41.14 4.57 23.63
N GLY A 218 40.26 4.99 22.71
CA GLY A 218 40.59 5.87 21.61
C GLY A 218 41.56 5.27 20.56
N PHE A 219 41.69 3.95 20.48
CA PHE A 219 42.66 3.31 19.58
C PHE A 219 42.24 3.32 18.11
N PHE A 220 40.98 3.55 17.84
CA PHE A 220 40.43 3.57 16.47
C PHE A 220 39.80 4.93 16.15
N THR A 221 40.05 5.40 14.94
CA THR A 221 39.22 6.50 14.37
C THR A 221 37.83 5.98 14.01
N PRO A 222 36.81 6.84 13.81
CA PRO A 222 35.48 6.40 13.38
C PRO A 222 35.54 5.50 12.15
N PHE A 223 36.29 5.91 11.14
CA PHE A 223 36.44 5.21 9.88
C PHE A 223 37.12 3.85 10.03
N SER A 224 38.24 3.76 10.76
CA SER A 224 38.97 2.49 10.97
C SER A 224 38.13 1.50 11.80
N ALA A 225 37.37 1.97 12.79
CA ALA A 225 36.43 1.16 13.55
C ALA A 225 35.33 0.58 12.64
N LEU A 226 34.68 1.44 11.84
CA LEU A 226 33.67 1.00 10.87
C LEU A 226 34.20 0.00 9.88
N ALA A 227 35.44 0.17 9.39
CA ALA A 227 36.06 -0.74 8.44
C ALA A 227 36.24 -2.15 9.02
N VAL A 228 36.73 -2.26 10.28
CA VAL A 228 36.90 -3.57 10.92
C VAL A 228 35.56 -4.22 11.23
N MET A 229 34.57 -3.42 11.73
CA MET A 229 33.22 -3.91 11.97
C MET A 229 32.57 -4.41 10.65
N PHE A 230 32.75 -3.64 9.56
CA PHE A 230 32.27 -4.03 8.23
C PHE A 230 32.86 -5.36 7.76
N LEU A 231 34.16 -5.58 7.90
CA LEU A 231 34.78 -6.83 7.48
C LEU A 231 34.20 -8.05 8.19
N SER A 232 33.91 -7.94 9.49
CA SER A 232 33.32 -9.05 10.24
C SER A 232 31.86 -9.31 9.81
N THR A 233 31.05 -8.27 9.58
CA THR A 233 29.67 -8.40 9.13
C THR A 233 29.57 -8.85 7.68
N ALA A 234 30.48 -8.38 6.81
CA ALA A 234 30.61 -8.80 5.42
C ALA A 234 30.96 -10.29 5.32
N PHE A 235 31.79 -10.81 6.23
CA PHE A 235 32.05 -12.25 6.30
C PHE A 235 30.79 -13.04 6.60
N VAL A 236 29.97 -12.62 7.56
CA VAL A 236 28.67 -13.27 7.86
C VAL A 236 27.73 -13.18 6.65
N ALA A 237 27.70 -12.03 5.96
CA ALA A 237 26.94 -11.83 4.74
C ALA A 237 27.40 -12.78 3.61
N PHE A 238 28.70 -12.94 3.41
CA PHE A 238 29.25 -13.88 2.45
C PHE A 238 28.85 -15.33 2.75
N VAL A 239 28.89 -15.72 4.03
CA VAL A 239 28.46 -17.06 4.45
C VAL A 239 26.96 -17.23 4.21
N SER A 240 26.14 -16.20 4.45
CA SER A 240 24.69 -16.24 4.21
C SER A 240 24.36 -16.53 2.75
N VAL A 241 25.10 -15.93 1.81
CA VAL A 241 24.96 -16.17 0.37
C VAL A 241 25.37 -17.59 0.01
N LYS A 242 26.54 -18.03 0.50
CA LYS A 242 27.06 -19.37 0.21
C LYS A 242 26.10 -20.48 0.61
N TYR A 243 25.44 -20.33 1.75
CA TYR A 243 24.50 -21.33 2.28
C TYR A 243 23.03 -20.97 2.04
N LYS A 244 22.73 -19.89 1.30
CA LYS A 244 21.38 -19.38 0.99
C LYS A 244 20.52 -19.18 2.23
N SER A 245 21.12 -18.67 3.31
CA SER A 245 20.45 -18.51 4.61
C SER A 245 19.87 -17.12 4.77
N GLN A 246 18.54 -17.04 4.85
CA GLN A 246 17.82 -15.79 5.12
C GLN A 246 18.13 -15.24 6.53
N SER A 247 18.19 -16.11 7.53
CA SER A 247 18.48 -15.71 8.93
C SER A 247 19.86 -15.09 9.09
N LEU A 248 20.89 -15.66 8.44
CA LEU A 248 22.23 -15.10 8.46
C LEU A 248 22.33 -13.79 7.68
N ALA A 249 21.62 -13.68 6.55
CA ALA A 249 21.56 -12.44 5.78
C ALA A 249 20.92 -11.32 6.60
N LEU A 250 19.81 -11.59 7.29
CA LEU A 250 19.18 -10.62 8.17
C LEU A 250 20.08 -10.24 9.34
N ALA A 251 20.71 -11.21 9.99
CA ALA A 251 21.63 -10.96 11.09
C ALA A 251 22.83 -10.10 10.63
N SER A 252 23.42 -10.37 9.46
CA SER A 252 24.51 -9.55 8.91
C SER A 252 24.08 -8.11 8.63
N LEU A 253 22.86 -7.89 8.11
CA LEU A 253 22.31 -6.57 7.86
C LEU A 253 22.07 -5.79 9.18
N ILE A 254 21.51 -6.47 10.20
CA ILE A 254 21.29 -5.87 11.52
C ILE A 254 22.64 -5.48 12.14
N LEU A 255 23.63 -6.38 12.15
CA LEU A 255 24.97 -6.09 12.68
C LEU A 255 25.65 -4.94 11.94
N ALA A 256 25.57 -4.93 10.60
CA ALA A 256 26.09 -3.83 9.80
C ALA A 256 25.32 -2.50 10.09
N GLY A 257 24.01 -2.59 10.34
CA GLY A 257 23.20 -1.45 10.71
C GLY A 257 23.51 -0.87 12.10
N ILE A 258 23.92 -1.72 13.04
CA ILE A 258 24.30 -1.28 14.42
C ILE A 258 25.72 -0.67 14.43
N ALA A 259 26.62 -1.05 13.54
CA ALA A 259 28.01 -0.62 13.56
C ALA A 259 28.22 0.92 13.62
N PRO A 260 27.51 1.76 12.84
CA PRO A 260 27.67 3.22 12.95
C PRO A 260 27.23 3.77 14.30
N LEU A 261 26.18 3.20 14.95
CA LEU A 261 25.76 3.60 16.29
C LEU A 261 26.85 3.36 17.33
N LEU A 262 27.60 2.28 17.19
CA LEU A 262 28.69 1.92 18.08
C LEU A 262 29.93 2.81 17.89
N THR A 263 30.09 3.44 16.74
CA THR A 263 31.29 4.26 16.48
C THR A 263 31.20 5.69 17.00
N ASN A 264 30.02 6.21 17.28
CA ASN A 264 29.73 7.54 17.88
C ASN A 264 30.80 8.62 17.58
N ALA A 265 30.73 9.22 16.38
CA ALA A 265 31.65 10.28 16.01
C ALA A 265 31.32 11.59 16.77
N PRO A 266 32.32 12.28 17.37
CA PRO A 266 32.08 13.50 18.10
C PRO A 266 31.64 14.67 17.21
N THR A 267 31.92 14.60 15.92
CA THR A 267 31.44 15.49 14.85
C THR A 267 30.62 14.71 13.83
N PRO A 268 29.54 15.29 13.30
CA PRO A 268 28.74 14.61 12.27
C PRO A 268 29.57 14.36 11.02
N ASP A 269 30.01 13.13 10.81
CA ASP A 269 30.67 12.70 9.56
C ASP A 269 29.62 12.10 8.62
N TYR A 270 28.92 12.97 7.91
CA TYR A 270 27.88 12.57 6.95
C TYR A 270 28.46 11.73 5.81
N VAL A 271 29.67 12.05 5.33
CA VAL A 271 30.33 11.33 4.24
C VAL A 271 30.64 9.91 4.66
N GLY A 272 31.29 9.74 5.81
CA GLY A 272 31.64 8.43 6.33
C GLY A 272 30.42 7.57 6.60
N LEU A 273 29.39 8.12 7.23
CA LEU A 273 28.15 7.41 7.55
C LEU A 273 27.41 6.96 6.29
N PHE A 274 27.06 7.90 5.40
CA PHE A 274 26.25 7.55 4.23
C PHE A 274 27.02 6.76 3.18
N SER A 275 28.36 6.95 3.06
CA SER A 275 29.20 6.06 2.23
C SER A 275 29.23 4.64 2.77
N TYR A 276 29.36 4.46 4.09
CA TYR A 276 29.28 3.15 4.73
C TYR A 276 27.91 2.49 4.46
N LEU A 277 26.81 3.21 4.70
CA LEU A 277 25.47 2.71 4.46
C LEU A 277 25.26 2.35 2.98
N PHE A 278 25.82 3.13 2.06
CA PHE A 278 25.74 2.85 0.63
C PHE A 278 26.39 1.50 0.29
N ILE A 279 27.58 1.23 0.85
CA ILE A 279 28.25 -0.07 0.67
C ILE A 279 27.43 -1.21 1.26
N VAL A 280 26.85 -1.03 2.45
CA VAL A 280 25.97 -2.03 3.09
C VAL A 280 24.73 -2.31 2.24
N ILE A 281 24.13 -1.28 1.65
CA ILE A 281 22.97 -1.42 0.75
C ILE A 281 23.36 -2.19 -0.53
N LEU A 282 24.48 -1.83 -1.16
CA LEU A 282 24.98 -2.58 -2.34
C LEU A 282 25.23 -4.05 -2.01
N GLY A 283 25.81 -4.33 -0.84
CA GLY A 283 26.00 -5.70 -0.34
C GLY A 283 24.66 -6.43 -0.13
N THR A 284 23.66 -5.75 0.42
CA THR A 284 22.32 -6.31 0.62
C THR A 284 21.63 -6.60 -0.71
N ILE A 285 21.71 -5.69 -1.67
CA ILE A 285 21.17 -5.90 -3.02
C ILE A 285 21.87 -7.07 -3.72
N TRP A 286 23.18 -7.20 -3.55
CA TRP A 286 23.93 -8.35 -4.04
C TRP A 286 23.41 -9.67 -3.43
N ILE A 287 23.14 -9.71 -2.11
CA ILE A 287 22.51 -10.85 -1.44
C ILE A 287 21.15 -11.14 -2.07
N VAL A 288 20.30 -10.12 -2.24
CA VAL A 288 18.97 -10.25 -2.86
C VAL A 288 19.06 -10.82 -4.27
N ALA A 289 20.03 -10.36 -5.06
CA ALA A 289 20.24 -10.83 -6.44
C ALA A 289 20.62 -12.32 -6.52
N LEU A 290 21.39 -12.82 -5.54
CA LEU A 290 21.86 -14.21 -5.50
C LEU A 290 20.90 -15.17 -4.79
N THR A 291 20.16 -14.69 -3.76
CA THR A 291 19.27 -15.53 -2.94
C THR A 291 17.81 -15.46 -3.38
N GLY A 292 17.43 -14.43 -4.11
CA GLY A 292 16.05 -14.17 -4.54
C GLY A 292 15.12 -13.67 -3.42
N THR A 293 15.64 -13.39 -2.21
CA THR A 293 14.87 -12.94 -1.04
C THR A 293 14.62 -11.44 -1.09
N ARG A 294 13.50 -11.03 -1.68
CA ARG A 294 13.13 -9.62 -1.92
C ARG A 294 12.80 -8.83 -0.67
N GLU A 295 12.44 -9.49 0.43
CA GLU A 295 12.13 -8.88 1.71
C GLU A 295 13.30 -8.04 2.27
N PHE A 296 14.54 -8.38 1.91
CA PHE A 296 15.72 -7.60 2.30
C PHE A 296 15.82 -6.22 1.65
N THR A 297 15.13 -5.99 0.54
CA THR A 297 15.06 -4.63 -0.05
C THR A 297 14.31 -3.68 0.89
N ILE A 298 13.24 -4.17 1.54
CA ILE A 298 12.50 -3.41 2.55
C ILE A 298 13.37 -3.17 3.79
N ALA A 299 14.06 -4.20 4.29
CA ALA A 299 14.92 -4.06 5.45
C ALA A 299 16.07 -3.07 5.20
N ALA A 300 16.67 -3.09 4.01
CA ALA A 300 17.68 -2.14 3.58
C ALA A 300 17.13 -0.70 3.51
N LEU A 301 15.92 -0.53 2.96
CA LEU A 301 15.27 0.78 2.92
C LEU A 301 14.99 1.31 4.33
N LEU A 302 14.45 0.46 5.22
CA LEU A 302 14.17 0.84 6.61
C LEU A 302 15.46 1.27 7.35
N LEU A 303 16.59 0.63 7.06
CA LEU A 303 17.87 1.03 7.61
C LEU A 303 18.23 2.46 7.18
N ILE A 304 18.08 2.81 5.91
CA ILE A 304 18.33 4.18 5.43
C ILE A 304 17.34 5.17 6.03
N VAL A 305 16.05 4.82 6.10
CA VAL A 305 15.03 5.66 6.76
C VAL A 305 15.46 5.95 8.20
N PHE A 306 15.84 4.92 8.95
CA PHE A 306 16.27 5.08 10.34
C PHE A 306 17.42 6.07 10.50
N TYR A 307 18.45 5.98 9.66
CA TYR A 307 19.58 6.91 9.69
C TYR A 307 19.29 8.27 9.07
N SER A 308 18.25 8.40 8.26
CA SER A 308 17.81 9.68 7.68
C SER A 308 17.00 10.54 8.66
N LEU A 309 16.17 9.91 9.53
CA LEU A 309 15.25 10.63 10.43
C LEU A 309 15.90 11.71 11.29
N PRO A 310 17.06 11.49 11.94
CA PRO A 310 17.69 12.54 12.75
C PRO A 310 18.09 13.78 11.95
N HIS A 311 18.38 13.62 10.66
CA HIS A 311 18.83 14.70 9.78
C HIS A 311 17.70 15.55 9.22
N PHE A 312 16.45 15.11 9.35
CA PHE A 312 15.27 15.92 8.98
C PHE A 312 14.89 16.96 10.03
N SER A 313 15.29 16.76 11.29
CA SER A 313 14.97 17.66 12.42
C SER A 313 16.17 18.46 12.93
N SER A 314 17.39 18.19 12.45
CA SER A 314 18.61 18.88 12.89
C SER A 314 18.93 20.06 11.96
N ASP A 315 19.50 21.11 12.54
CA ASP A 315 20.06 22.23 11.80
C ASP A 315 21.38 21.83 11.12
N VAL A 316 21.23 21.13 9.99
CA VAL A 316 22.37 20.73 9.16
C VAL A 316 22.97 21.96 8.49
N VAL A 317 24.28 22.09 8.54
CA VAL A 317 25.01 23.19 7.88
C VAL A 317 24.68 23.22 6.39
N LEU A 318 24.45 24.40 5.83
CA LEU A 318 23.98 24.57 4.45
C LEU A 318 24.92 23.89 3.41
N ALA A 319 26.24 23.90 3.68
CA ALA A 319 27.23 23.24 2.83
C ALA A 319 27.04 21.69 2.74
N ASP A 320 26.59 21.06 3.81
CA ASP A 320 26.43 19.61 3.88
C ASP A 320 25.10 19.15 3.27
N LYS A 321 24.10 20.02 3.15
CA LYS A 321 22.80 19.70 2.55
C LYS A 321 22.91 19.18 1.12
N GLY A 322 23.76 19.82 0.31
CA GLY A 322 24.00 19.38 -1.07
C GLY A 322 24.59 17.97 -1.16
N LEU A 323 25.51 17.63 -0.26
CA LEU A 323 26.13 16.32 -0.18
C LEU A 323 25.13 15.25 0.27
N LEU A 324 24.30 15.55 1.28
CA LEU A 324 23.24 14.67 1.75
C LEU A 324 22.21 14.40 0.65
N LEU A 325 21.88 15.41 -0.15
CA LEU A 325 20.98 15.26 -1.30
C LEU A 325 21.59 14.37 -2.38
N LEU A 326 22.91 14.45 -2.60
CA LEU A 326 23.61 13.57 -3.53
C LEU A 326 23.51 12.10 -3.08
N PHE A 327 23.71 11.80 -1.80
CA PHE A 327 23.48 10.46 -1.25
C PHE A 327 22.03 10.02 -1.39
N ALA A 328 21.07 10.91 -1.13
CA ALA A 328 19.66 10.59 -1.33
C ALA A 328 19.36 10.20 -2.78
N PHE A 329 19.93 10.90 -3.76
CA PHE A 329 19.80 10.52 -5.18
C PHE A 329 20.47 9.20 -5.50
N ALA A 330 21.64 8.93 -4.94
CA ALA A 330 22.34 7.67 -5.12
C ALA A 330 21.51 6.48 -4.58
N PHE A 331 21.00 6.59 -3.36
CA PHE A 331 20.11 5.59 -2.77
C PHE A 331 18.83 5.41 -3.59
N ALA A 332 18.16 6.53 -3.94
CA ALA A 332 16.94 6.50 -4.72
C ALA A 332 17.13 5.78 -6.06
N THR A 333 18.23 6.07 -6.76
CA THR A 333 18.57 5.43 -8.03
C THR A 333 18.79 3.94 -7.85
N VAL A 334 19.58 3.53 -6.85
CA VAL A 334 19.89 2.12 -6.58
C VAL A 334 18.62 1.33 -6.25
N PHE A 335 17.77 1.85 -5.37
CA PHE A 335 16.50 1.19 -5.04
C PHE A 335 15.53 1.18 -6.23
N PHE A 336 15.42 2.28 -6.98
CA PHE A 336 14.58 2.35 -8.17
C PHE A 336 14.97 1.28 -9.20
N LEU A 337 16.26 1.18 -9.52
CA LEU A 337 16.77 0.17 -10.47
C LEU A 337 16.57 -1.24 -9.94
N THR A 338 16.88 -1.50 -8.66
CA THR A 338 16.76 -2.83 -8.05
C THR A 338 15.31 -3.31 -8.05
N ASN A 339 14.37 -2.45 -7.64
CA ASN A 339 12.95 -2.78 -7.60
C ASN A 339 12.37 -2.95 -9.00
N THR A 340 12.73 -2.06 -9.93
CA THR A 340 12.29 -2.14 -11.34
C THR A 340 12.79 -3.43 -12.00
N ILE A 341 14.08 -3.74 -11.87
CA ILE A 341 14.66 -4.99 -12.41
C ILE A 341 14.03 -6.21 -11.73
N GLY A 342 13.77 -6.13 -10.43
CA GLY A 342 13.07 -7.17 -9.68
C GLY A 342 11.71 -7.49 -10.27
N ILE A 343 10.88 -6.46 -10.45
CA ILE A 343 9.53 -6.58 -11.01
C ILE A 343 9.56 -7.11 -12.45
N LEU A 344 10.54 -6.67 -13.26
CA LEU A 344 10.67 -7.10 -14.65
C LEU A 344 11.13 -8.55 -14.80
N LYS A 345 12.06 -9.02 -13.94
CA LYS A 345 12.60 -10.38 -14.01
C LYS A 345 11.71 -11.44 -13.36
N LEU A 346 10.98 -11.08 -12.32
CA LEU A 346 10.12 -12.02 -11.60
C LEU A 346 8.79 -12.20 -12.35
N LYS A 347 8.64 -13.30 -13.04
CA LYS A 347 7.37 -13.75 -13.62
C LYS A 347 6.39 -14.30 -12.56
N GLY A 348 6.78 -14.37 -11.28
CA GLY A 348 6.06 -15.00 -10.17
C GLY A 348 5.33 -14.03 -9.24
N GLU A 349 4.70 -14.61 -8.20
CA GLU A 349 3.71 -13.98 -7.31
C GLU A 349 4.29 -13.02 -6.24
N LYS A 350 5.63 -12.93 -6.07
CA LYS A 350 6.26 -12.21 -4.94
C LYS A 350 6.83 -10.84 -5.31
N ILE A 351 6.02 -9.96 -5.88
CA ILE A 351 6.43 -8.58 -6.20
C ILE A 351 6.12 -7.57 -5.09
N ILE A 352 5.37 -7.95 -4.07
CA ILE A 352 4.92 -7.06 -2.99
C ILE A 352 6.08 -6.36 -2.28
N PRO A 353 7.19 -7.05 -1.91
CA PRO A 353 8.33 -6.38 -1.29
C PRO A 353 8.94 -5.30 -2.18
N ASP A 354 9.07 -5.53 -3.49
CA ASP A 354 9.59 -4.55 -4.43
C ASP A 354 8.65 -3.34 -4.59
N LEU A 355 7.33 -3.55 -4.51
CA LEU A 355 6.34 -2.47 -4.56
C LEU A 355 6.40 -1.59 -3.29
N ILE A 356 6.48 -2.22 -2.11
CA ILE A 356 6.62 -1.49 -0.83
C ILE A 356 7.93 -0.70 -0.83
N ALA A 357 9.03 -1.32 -1.26
CA ALA A 357 10.31 -0.67 -1.33
C ALA A 357 10.32 0.48 -2.35
N ALA A 358 9.63 0.34 -3.49
CA ALA A 358 9.51 1.41 -4.49
C ALA A 358 8.72 2.61 -3.96
N ALA A 359 7.58 2.36 -3.28
CA ALA A 359 6.79 3.41 -2.65
C ALA A 359 7.59 4.13 -1.55
N GLY A 360 8.19 3.37 -0.64
CA GLY A 360 9.00 3.92 0.45
C GLY A 360 10.23 4.70 -0.05
N ASN A 361 10.87 4.22 -1.11
CA ASN A 361 11.99 4.91 -1.75
C ASN A 361 11.56 6.28 -2.31
N GLY A 362 10.43 6.35 -3.00
CA GLY A 362 9.90 7.62 -3.52
C GLY A 362 9.56 8.61 -2.42
N LEU A 363 8.94 8.15 -1.33
CA LEU A 363 8.60 8.99 -0.17
C LEU A 363 9.84 9.46 0.57
N LEU A 364 10.83 8.60 0.79
CA LEU A 364 12.09 8.97 1.42
C LEU A 364 12.85 10.01 0.59
N LEU A 365 12.91 9.81 -0.71
CA LEU A 365 13.52 10.77 -1.63
C LEU A 365 12.82 12.13 -1.57
N LEU A 366 11.49 12.14 -1.58
CA LEU A 366 10.71 13.35 -1.45
C LEU A 366 11.01 14.08 -0.12
N ALA A 367 11.07 13.34 1.00
CA ALA A 367 11.42 13.89 2.30
C ALA A 367 12.82 14.53 2.27
N TRP A 368 13.81 13.89 1.64
CA TRP A 368 15.14 14.46 1.48
C TRP A 368 15.15 15.73 0.64
N ILE A 369 14.45 15.75 -0.50
CA ILE A 369 14.37 16.92 -1.36
C ILE A 369 13.71 18.08 -0.60
N MET A 370 12.61 17.83 0.12
CA MET A 370 11.90 18.85 0.89
C MET A 370 12.78 19.47 1.98
N ASN A 371 13.67 18.69 2.60
CA ASN A 371 14.55 19.16 3.68
C ASN A 371 15.89 19.75 3.21
N ALA A 372 16.50 19.17 2.18
CA ALA A 372 17.88 19.48 1.82
C ALA A 372 18.04 20.27 0.52
N ALA A 373 17.05 20.26 -0.39
CA ALA A 373 17.16 21.00 -1.63
C ALA A 373 16.95 22.51 -1.41
N GLN A 374 17.66 23.34 -2.18
CA GLN A 374 17.48 24.79 -2.22
C GLN A 374 16.09 25.11 -2.77
N ASP A 375 15.41 26.11 -2.20
CA ASP A 375 14.01 26.43 -2.52
C ASP A 375 13.80 26.75 -4.00
N GLU A 376 14.78 27.39 -4.65
CA GLU A 376 14.74 27.72 -6.06
C GLU A 376 14.69 26.49 -6.99
N TRP A 377 15.38 25.41 -6.63
CA TRP A 377 15.49 24.20 -7.43
C TRP A 377 14.59 23.06 -6.96
N LYS A 378 14.01 23.20 -5.77
CA LYS A 378 13.24 22.14 -5.11
C LYS A 378 12.14 21.57 -5.98
N SER A 379 11.28 22.43 -6.51
CA SER A 379 10.18 22.02 -7.39
C SER A 379 10.68 21.33 -8.67
N LEU A 380 11.72 21.88 -9.30
CA LEU A 380 12.29 21.30 -10.52
C LEU A 380 12.87 19.89 -10.29
N ILE A 381 13.58 19.71 -9.18
CA ILE A 381 14.13 18.42 -8.78
C ILE A 381 13.00 17.40 -8.54
N ILE A 382 11.93 17.80 -7.85
CA ILE A 382 10.76 16.93 -7.61
C ILE A 382 10.11 16.54 -8.95
N VAL A 383 9.92 17.49 -9.87
CA VAL A 383 9.36 17.22 -11.22
C VAL A 383 10.25 16.26 -12.00
N ALA A 384 11.58 16.42 -11.95
CA ALA A 384 12.50 15.52 -12.63
C ALA A 384 12.32 14.07 -12.13
N TRP A 385 12.26 13.85 -10.82
CA TRP A 385 12.02 12.53 -10.24
C TRP A 385 10.60 12.02 -10.48
N MET A 386 9.60 12.89 -10.47
CA MET A 386 8.23 12.55 -10.89
C MET A 386 8.23 11.93 -12.29
N ILE A 387 8.96 12.54 -13.24
CA ILE A 387 9.08 12.01 -14.62
C ILE A 387 9.73 10.62 -14.58
N VAL A 388 10.81 10.42 -13.81
CA VAL A 388 11.50 9.12 -13.69
C VAL A 388 10.53 8.03 -13.19
N PHE A 389 9.77 8.31 -12.12
CA PHE A 389 8.80 7.34 -11.58
C PHE A 389 7.64 7.08 -12.55
N THR A 390 7.15 8.12 -13.22
CA THR A 390 6.06 7.99 -14.21
C THR A 390 6.51 7.19 -15.44
N VAL A 391 7.69 7.45 -15.97
CA VAL A 391 8.29 6.67 -17.07
C VAL A 391 8.51 5.22 -16.60
N GLY A 392 9.00 5.03 -15.38
CA GLY A 392 9.14 3.70 -14.77
C GLY A 392 7.81 2.95 -14.70
N ALA A 393 6.73 3.62 -14.28
CA ALA A 393 5.37 3.05 -14.24
C ALA A 393 4.94 2.54 -15.62
N PHE A 394 5.14 3.36 -16.66
CA PHE A 394 4.80 3.01 -18.04
C PHE A 394 5.63 1.85 -18.58
N LEU A 395 6.94 1.88 -18.39
CA LEU A 395 7.84 0.82 -18.86
C LEU A 395 7.48 -0.52 -18.22
N ILE A 396 7.30 -0.53 -16.90
CA ILE A 396 6.90 -1.74 -16.15
C ILE A 396 5.56 -2.26 -16.66
N PHE A 397 4.55 -1.38 -16.83
CA PHE A 397 3.24 -1.78 -17.33
C PHE A 397 3.30 -2.31 -18.76
N LYS A 398 4.04 -1.64 -19.65
CA LYS A 398 4.21 -2.07 -21.05
C LYS A 398 4.80 -3.48 -21.16
N ILE A 399 5.79 -3.79 -20.31
CA ILE A 399 6.51 -5.07 -20.35
C ILE A 399 5.76 -6.16 -19.60
N THR A 400 5.28 -5.88 -18.38
CA THR A 400 4.72 -6.90 -17.48
C THR A 400 3.20 -7.03 -17.58
N LYS A 401 2.50 -6.00 -18.09
CA LYS A 401 1.02 -5.87 -18.08
C LYS A 401 0.42 -5.91 -16.67
N ARG A 402 1.23 -5.75 -15.61
CA ARG A 402 0.80 -5.79 -14.20
C ARG A 402 0.31 -4.42 -13.76
N ARG A 403 -0.95 -4.35 -13.34
CA ARG A 403 -1.59 -3.11 -12.92
C ARG A 403 -1.11 -2.64 -11.55
N GLU A 404 -0.80 -3.56 -10.63
CA GLU A 404 -0.35 -3.25 -9.27
C GLU A 404 0.95 -2.43 -9.28
N SER A 405 1.91 -2.86 -10.09
CA SER A 405 3.19 -2.16 -10.25
C SER A 405 3.00 -0.76 -10.84
N PHE A 406 2.12 -0.64 -11.83
CA PHE A 406 1.77 0.65 -12.41
C PHE A 406 1.19 1.61 -11.36
N TYR A 407 0.25 1.14 -10.53
CA TYR A 407 -0.38 1.98 -9.51
C TYR A 407 0.59 2.50 -8.47
N VAL A 408 1.54 1.68 -8.02
CA VAL A 408 2.52 2.11 -7.02
C VAL A 408 3.45 3.17 -7.57
N TYR A 409 4.05 2.95 -8.73
CA TYR A 409 4.97 3.92 -9.34
C TYR A 409 4.25 5.20 -9.78
N ALA A 410 3.06 5.08 -10.35
CA ALA A 410 2.23 6.23 -10.71
C ALA A 410 1.78 6.99 -9.45
N GLY A 411 1.44 6.29 -8.36
CA GLY A 411 1.10 6.90 -7.08
C GLY A 411 2.24 7.73 -6.50
N VAL A 412 3.47 7.24 -6.56
CA VAL A 412 4.67 8.02 -6.18
C VAL A 412 4.81 9.26 -7.08
N GLY A 413 4.65 9.10 -8.41
CA GLY A 413 4.68 10.21 -9.35
C GLY A 413 3.63 11.29 -9.04
N ILE A 414 2.40 10.88 -8.74
CA ILE A 414 1.31 11.78 -8.34
C ILE A 414 1.64 12.52 -7.03
N THR A 415 2.19 11.81 -6.04
CA THR A 415 2.60 12.41 -4.76
C THR A 415 3.70 13.45 -4.99
N MET A 416 4.66 13.16 -5.87
CA MET A 416 5.71 14.10 -6.26
C MET A 416 5.14 15.31 -7.01
N LEU A 417 4.17 15.12 -7.91
CA LEU A 417 3.49 16.23 -8.58
C LEU A 417 2.84 17.15 -7.56
N ALA A 418 2.03 16.61 -6.65
CA ALA A 418 1.37 17.38 -5.61
C ALA A 418 2.37 18.13 -4.72
N ALA A 419 3.51 17.51 -4.40
CA ALA A 419 4.57 18.17 -3.64
C ALA A 419 5.24 19.30 -4.44
N ALA A 420 5.54 19.10 -5.72
CA ALA A 420 6.11 20.14 -6.57
C ALA A 420 5.18 21.36 -6.67
N THR A 421 3.89 21.13 -6.82
CA THR A 421 2.85 22.15 -6.87
C THR A 421 2.77 22.92 -5.54
N SER A 422 2.86 22.22 -4.39
CA SER A 422 2.81 22.84 -3.07
C SER A 422 4.04 23.69 -2.73
N VAL A 423 5.16 23.44 -3.38
CA VAL A 423 6.37 24.29 -3.24
C VAL A 423 6.19 25.62 -3.96
N GLN A 424 5.46 25.64 -5.09
CA GLN A 424 5.31 26.83 -5.93
C GLN A 424 4.06 27.65 -5.62
N LEU A 425 2.98 26.99 -5.19
CA LEU A 425 1.67 27.61 -5.00
C LEU A 425 1.24 27.52 -3.52
N SER A 426 0.43 28.48 -3.11
CA SER A 426 -0.12 28.53 -1.75
C SER A 426 -1.57 29.03 -1.75
N GLY A 427 -2.30 28.76 -0.67
CA GLY A 427 -3.68 29.23 -0.50
C GLY A 427 -4.63 28.73 -1.59
N SER A 428 -5.52 29.60 -2.05
CA SER A 428 -6.58 29.26 -3.02
C SER A 428 -6.04 28.79 -4.38
N THR A 429 -4.88 29.33 -4.84
CA THR A 429 -4.24 28.91 -6.09
C THR A 429 -3.74 27.48 -6.04
N LEU A 430 -3.22 27.04 -4.89
CA LEU A 430 -2.81 25.65 -4.66
C LEU A 430 -4.02 24.71 -4.72
N ILE A 431 -5.14 25.10 -4.12
CA ILE A 431 -6.36 24.27 -4.13
C ILE A 431 -6.88 24.11 -5.55
N ILE A 432 -6.91 25.21 -6.35
CA ILE A 432 -7.31 25.17 -7.75
C ILE A 432 -6.40 24.22 -8.55
N ALA A 433 -5.08 24.32 -8.36
CA ALA A 433 -4.13 23.44 -9.02
C ALA A 433 -4.39 21.97 -8.69
N TYR A 434 -4.59 21.63 -7.43
CA TYR A 434 -4.90 20.27 -7.01
C TYR A 434 -6.23 19.72 -7.56
N ILE A 435 -7.24 20.58 -7.70
CA ILE A 435 -8.51 20.21 -8.35
C ILE A 435 -8.27 19.82 -9.80
N ILE A 436 -7.54 20.68 -10.54
CA ILE A 436 -7.24 20.47 -11.96
C ILE A 436 -6.35 19.23 -12.14
N GLU A 437 -5.30 19.09 -11.35
CA GLU A 437 -4.39 17.93 -11.40
C GLU A 437 -5.15 16.63 -11.14
N SER A 438 -5.96 16.57 -10.07
CA SER A 438 -6.75 15.38 -9.73
C SER A 438 -7.74 15.00 -10.85
N GLY A 439 -8.39 16.01 -11.44
CA GLY A 439 -9.30 15.82 -12.55
C GLY A 439 -8.59 15.31 -13.80
N MET A 440 -7.46 15.94 -14.17
CA MET A 440 -6.65 15.53 -15.31
C MET A 440 -6.06 14.13 -15.14
N ILE A 441 -5.53 13.79 -13.97
CA ILE A 441 -4.98 12.45 -13.69
C ILE A 441 -6.06 11.39 -13.90
N SER A 442 -7.30 11.65 -13.44
CA SER A 442 -8.42 10.74 -13.64
C SER A 442 -8.75 10.55 -15.13
N LEU A 443 -8.82 11.64 -15.91
CA LEU A 443 -9.05 11.58 -17.35
C LEU A 443 -7.91 10.88 -18.10
N ILE A 444 -6.67 11.24 -17.82
CA ILE A 444 -5.48 10.63 -18.43
C ILE A 444 -5.44 9.12 -18.13
N THR A 445 -5.79 8.73 -16.91
CA THR A 445 -5.88 7.31 -16.54
C THR A 445 -6.87 6.56 -17.43
N TYR A 446 -8.05 7.15 -17.68
CA TYR A 446 -9.01 6.57 -18.62
C TYR A 446 -8.46 6.47 -20.06
N LEU A 447 -7.82 7.54 -20.56
CA LEU A 447 -7.26 7.56 -21.91
C LEU A 447 -6.20 6.47 -22.12
N ILE A 448 -5.38 6.21 -21.09
CA ILE A 448 -4.28 5.23 -21.16
C ILE A 448 -4.77 3.81 -20.98
N LEU A 449 -5.53 3.56 -19.91
CA LEU A 449 -5.94 2.20 -19.51
C LEU A 449 -7.23 1.74 -20.19
N ARG A 450 -8.02 2.68 -20.73
CA ARG A 450 -9.36 2.43 -21.29
C ARG A 450 -10.28 1.67 -20.32
N ASP A 451 -10.02 1.80 -19.01
CA ASP A 451 -10.78 1.18 -17.94
C ASP A 451 -11.44 2.26 -17.08
N ILE A 452 -12.75 2.38 -17.24
CA ILE A 452 -13.54 3.42 -16.57
C ILE A 452 -13.60 3.19 -15.05
N LYS A 453 -13.60 1.94 -14.57
CA LYS A 453 -13.65 1.61 -13.13
C LYS A 453 -12.39 2.10 -12.40
N ILE A 454 -11.26 2.02 -13.07
CA ILE A 454 -9.99 2.51 -12.53
C ILE A 454 -9.97 4.04 -12.51
N ALA A 455 -10.38 4.69 -13.60
CA ALA A 455 -10.43 6.15 -13.68
C ALA A 455 -11.40 6.73 -12.63
N GLU A 456 -12.57 6.12 -12.42
CA GLU A 456 -13.50 6.49 -11.35
C GLU A 456 -12.88 6.36 -9.94
N ARG A 457 -12.06 5.34 -9.69
CA ARG A 457 -11.37 5.20 -8.39
C ARG A 457 -10.27 6.24 -8.22
N ILE A 458 -9.54 6.56 -9.28
CA ILE A 458 -8.50 7.60 -9.25
C ILE A 458 -9.12 8.98 -8.98
N SER A 459 -10.35 9.24 -9.43
CA SER A 459 -11.03 10.50 -9.12
C SER A 459 -11.29 10.73 -7.63
N LEU A 460 -11.15 9.71 -6.76
CA LEU A 460 -11.13 9.88 -5.29
C LEU A 460 -9.98 10.78 -4.82
N LEU A 461 -8.96 11.05 -5.63
CA LEU A 461 -7.95 12.08 -5.37
C LEU A 461 -8.58 13.47 -5.14
N LEU A 462 -9.76 13.74 -5.71
CA LEU A 462 -10.53 14.98 -5.46
C LEU A 462 -10.96 15.16 -4.00
N ILE A 463 -10.91 14.12 -3.17
CA ILE A 463 -11.21 14.23 -1.73
C ILE A 463 -10.22 15.17 -1.04
N GLY A 464 -8.94 15.15 -1.42
CA GLY A 464 -7.93 16.06 -0.87
C GLY A 464 -8.29 17.54 -1.10
N PRO A 465 -8.43 18.00 -2.36
CA PRO A 465 -8.89 19.34 -2.67
C PRO A 465 -10.27 19.68 -2.07
N ALA A 466 -11.19 18.71 -1.98
CA ALA A 466 -12.48 18.91 -1.34
C ALA A 466 -12.35 19.32 0.13
N LEU A 467 -11.49 18.63 0.88
CA LEU A 467 -11.22 18.95 2.28
C LEU A 467 -10.53 20.32 2.42
N LEU A 468 -9.60 20.65 1.54
CA LEU A 468 -8.94 21.95 1.53
C LEU A 468 -9.90 23.09 1.18
N SER A 469 -10.87 22.85 0.27
CA SER A 469 -11.86 23.85 -0.16
C SER A 469 -12.88 24.23 0.92
N ILE A 470 -12.96 23.47 2.03
CA ILE A 470 -13.80 23.84 3.19
C ILE A 470 -13.35 25.20 3.75
N GLY A 471 -12.04 25.46 3.79
CA GLY A 471 -11.50 26.75 4.18
C GLY A 471 -12.00 27.90 3.29
N SER A 472 -12.15 27.66 2.00
CA SER A 472 -12.68 28.64 1.04
C SER A 472 -14.18 28.95 1.26
N ILE A 473 -14.94 28.03 1.83
CA ILE A 473 -16.36 28.26 2.18
C ILE A 473 -16.49 29.23 3.36
N THR A 474 -15.59 29.12 4.34
CA THR A 474 -15.62 29.90 5.58
C THR A 474 -14.71 31.13 5.55
N SER A 475 -14.20 31.48 4.40
CA SER A 475 -13.26 32.59 4.22
C SER A 475 -13.92 33.95 4.43
N SER A 476 -13.20 34.90 5.03
CA SER A 476 -13.62 36.29 5.16
C SER A 476 -13.60 37.09 3.85
N GLU A 477 -12.98 36.59 2.81
CA GLU A 477 -12.91 37.20 1.47
C GLU A 477 -14.30 37.43 0.84
N TRP A 478 -15.29 36.63 1.23
CA TRP A 478 -16.68 36.78 0.80
C TRP A 478 -17.33 38.11 1.26
N ASN A 479 -16.80 38.70 2.34
CA ASN A 479 -17.29 39.99 2.81
C ASN A 479 -16.76 41.17 1.97
N VAL A 480 -15.75 40.93 1.12
CA VAL A 480 -15.09 41.96 0.31
C VAL A 480 -15.64 42.00 -1.12
N SER A 481 -15.75 40.84 -1.75
CA SER A 481 -16.22 40.77 -3.15
C SER A 481 -16.79 39.39 -3.50
N VAL A 482 -17.68 39.38 -4.50
CA VAL A 482 -18.27 38.14 -5.05
C VAL A 482 -17.21 37.33 -5.78
N PHE A 483 -16.42 37.96 -6.65
CA PHE A 483 -15.40 37.32 -7.49
C PHE A 483 -14.03 37.34 -6.79
N ASN A 484 -13.98 36.77 -5.58
CA ASN A 484 -12.74 36.58 -4.84
C ASN A 484 -12.03 35.27 -5.25
N LYS A 485 -10.85 35.01 -4.68
CA LYS A 485 -10.06 33.80 -4.99
C LYS A 485 -10.82 32.52 -4.62
N ASP A 486 -11.59 32.53 -3.56
CA ASP A 486 -12.34 31.39 -3.06
C ASP A 486 -13.57 31.07 -3.93
N PHE A 487 -14.17 32.09 -4.57
CA PHE A 487 -15.16 31.88 -5.64
C PHE A 487 -14.60 30.96 -6.72
N PHE A 488 -13.39 31.26 -7.22
CA PHE A 488 -12.78 30.45 -8.28
C PHE A 488 -12.44 29.04 -7.81
N VAL A 489 -12.05 28.84 -6.54
CA VAL A 489 -11.84 27.48 -5.98
C VAL A 489 -13.12 26.66 -6.08
N LEU A 490 -14.23 27.20 -5.57
CA LEU A 490 -15.50 26.47 -5.58
C LEU A 490 -16.06 26.29 -7.00
N PHE A 491 -15.91 27.29 -7.86
CA PHE A 491 -16.33 27.23 -9.25
C PHE A 491 -15.60 26.17 -10.05
N VAL A 492 -14.26 26.14 -9.98
CA VAL A 492 -13.43 25.12 -10.67
C VAL A 492 -13.73 23.73 -10.12
N PHE A 493 -14.00 23.63 -8.80
CA PHE A 493 -14.33 22.36 -8.19
C PHE A 493 -15.68 21.83 -8.69
N CYS A 494 -16.72 22.69 -8.77
CA CYS A 494 -18.01 22.34 -9.37
C CYS A 494 -17.85 21.87 -10.81
N LEU A 495 -17.10 22.63 -11.61
CA LEU A 495 -16.86 22.32 -13.01
C LEU A 495 -16.17 20.96 -13.20
N THR A 496 -15.17 20.69 -12.37
CA THR A 496 -14.43 19.41 -12.41
C THR A 496 -15.32 18.24 -12.00
N LEU A 497 -16.10 18.38 -10.92
CA LEU A 497 -17.02 17.32 -10.46
C LEU A 497 -18.10 17.01 -11.50
N PHE A 498 -18.74 18.03 -12.08
CA PHE A 498 -19.73 17.82 -13.14
C PHE A 498 -19.09 17.27 -14.41
N GLY A 499 -17.92 17.82 -14.81
CA GLY A 499 -17.20 17.35 -15.98
C GLY A 499 -16.87 15.87 -15.90
N LEU A 500 -16.25 15.43 -14.82
CA LEU A 500 -15.93 14.02 -14.60
C LEU A 500 -17.16 13.15 -14.41
N GLY A 501 -18.12 13.61 -13.60
CA GLY A 501 -19.37 12.87 -13.36
C GLY A 501 -20.15 12.61 -14.65
N LEU A 502 -20.30 13.62 -15.50
CA LEU A 502 -20.97 13.49 -16.80
C LEU A 502 -20.15 12.68 -17.81
N PHE A 503 -18.83 12.85 -17.82
CA PHE A 503 -17.93 12.08 -18.66
C PHE A 503 -18.06 10.59 -18.36
N PHE A 504 -17.93 10.20 -17.09
CA PHE A 504 -18.06 8.82 -16.68
C PHE A 504 -19.48 8.26 -16.91
N LEU A 505 -20.51 9.09 -16.74
CA LEU A 505 -21.90 8.68 -16.98
C LEU A 505 -22.15 8.38 -18.47
N ARG A 506 -21.55 9.13 -19.39
CA ARG A 506 -21.66 8.90 -20.83
C ARG A 506 -20.95 7.61 -21.23
N HIS A 507 -19.68 7.46 -20.87
CA HIS A 507 -18.89 6.28 -21.23
C HIS A 507 -19.29 5.01 -20.49
N ALA A 508 -19.94 5.14 -19.33
CA ALA A 508 -20.50 4.01 -18.60
C ALA A 508 -21.63 3.29 -19.34
N ARG A 509 -22.34 3.99 -20.22
CA ARG A 509 -23.44 3.42 -21.02
C ARG A 509 -22.96 2.57 -22.19
N GLU A 510 -21.71 2.75 -22.61
CA GLU A 510 -21.09 2.00 -23.70
C GLU A 510 -20.58 0.62 -23.25
N VAL A 511 -20.43 0.42 -21.94
CA VAL A 511 -20.02 -0.86 -21.34
C VAL A 511 -21.23 -1.47 -20.66
N GLU A 512 -21.65 -2.66 -21.09
CA GLU A 512 -22.86 -3.40 -20.65
C GLU A 512 -22.86 -3.85 -19.16
N ASP A 513 -22.12 -3.19 -18.29
CA ASP A 513 -21.94 -3.53 -16.88
C ASP A 513 -23.11 -2.99 -16.04
N ARG A 514 -24.00 -3.86 -15.61
CA ARG A 514 -25.24 -3.54 -14.88
C ARG A 514 -25.07 -3.14 -13.42
N GLU A 515 -23.84 -3.04 -12.89
CA GLU A 515 -23.63 -2.61 -11.51
C GLU A 515 -23.95 -1.11 -11.34
N PRO A 516 -24.72 -0.72 -10.30
CA PRO A 516 -25.01 0.68 -10.04
C PRO A 516 -23.72 1.42 -9.67
N ARG A 517 -23.27 2.29 -10.56
CA ARG A 517 -22.05 3.09 -10.38
C ARG A 517 -22.35 4.24 -9.43
N GLN A 518 -22.02 4.03 -8.17
CA GLN A 518 -22.29 4.98 -7.10
C GLN A 518 -21.40 6.22 -7.18
N LEU A 519 -20.12 6.07 -7.62
CA LEU A 519 -19.14 7.16 -7.60
C LEU A 519 -19.48 8.31 -8.56
N ASN A 520 -19.87 8.03 -9.80
CA ASN A 520 -20.22 9.09 -10.76
C ASN A 520 -21.47 9.86 -10.35
N THR A 521 -22.47 9.17 -9.77
CA THR A 521 -23.66 9.80 -9.22
C THR A 521 -23.31 10.66 -8.01
N SER A 522 -22.43 10.17 -7.13
CA SER A 522 -21.95 10.92 -5.97
C SER A 522 -21.22 12.20 -6.37
N MET A 523 -20.40 12.17 -7.43
CA MET A 523 -19.73 13.38 -7.94
C MET A 523 -20.74 14.44 -8.39
N ILE A 524 -21.78 14.05 -9.11
CA ILE A 524 -22.81 14.98 -9.55
C ILE A 524 -23.58 15.55 -8.36
N ILE A 525 -23.88 14.73 -7.35
CA ILE A 525 -24.56 15.17 -6.12
C ILE A 525 -23.68 16.15 -5.34
N ILE A 526 -22.42 15.80 -5.13
CA ILE A 526 -21.45 16.67 -4.42
C ILE A 526 -21.23 17.96 -5.22
N GLY A 527 -21.05 17.88 -6.54
CA GLY A 527 -20.94 19.05 -7.41
C GLY A 527 -22.15 19.97 -7.31
N SER A 528 -23.35 19.39 -7.21
CA SER A 528 -24.58 20.14 -6.98
C SER A 528 -24.59 20.85 -5.62
N LEU A 529 -24.17 20.15 -4.53
CA LEU A 529 -24.07 20.77 -3.21
C LEU A 529 -23.10 21.96 -3.22
N TYR A 530 -21.93 21.79 -3.81
CA TYR A 530 -20.95 22.87 -3.96
C TYR A 530 -21.51 24.03 -4.82
N THR A 531 -22.27 23.74 -5.86
CA THR A 531 -22.94 24.79 -6.67
C THR A 531 -23.93 25.59 -5.85
N HIS A 532 -24.73 24.93 -5.00
CA HIS A 532 -25.66 25.64 -4.11
C HIS A 532 -24.90 26.46 -3.08
N THR A 533 -23.84 25.94 -2.49
CA THR A 533 -22.95 26.68 -1.58
C THR A 533 -22.34 27.89 -2.27
N LEU A 534 -21.83 27.73 -3.48
CA LEU A 534 -21.25 28.83 -4.27
C LEU A 534 -22.29 29.92 -4.56
N LEU A 535 -23.49 29.54 -5.01
CA LEU A 535 -24.60 30.49 -5.24
C LEU A 535 -24.99 31.23 -3.96
N TRP A 536 -25.12 30.51 -2.84
CA TRP A 536 -25.40 31.09 -1.54
C TRP A 536 -24.38 32.15 -1.15
N LEU A 537 -23.10 31.81 -1.16
CA LEU A 537 -22.02 32.71 -0.78
C LEU A 537 -21.92 33.91 -1.74
N SER A 538 -22.06 33.65 -3.04
CA SER A 538 -21.99 34.72 -4.06
C SER A 538 -23.15 35.73 -3.90
N LEU A 539 -24.35 35.27 -3.60
CA LEU A 539 -25.49 36.14 -3.43
C LEU A 539 -25.38 36.93 -2.11
N HIS A 540 -24.91 36.33 -1.02
CA HIS A 540 -24.67 37.04 0.23
C HIS A 540 -23.52 38.06 0.11
N ALA A 541 -22.49 37.76 -0.67
CA ALA A 541 -21.41 38.71 -0.97
C ALA A 541 -21.87 39.86 -1.90
N GLY A 542 -22.86 39.61 -2.75
CA GLY A 542 -23.36 40.59 -3.72
C GLY A 542 -24.46 41.53 -3.19
N PHE A 543 -25.26 41.08 -2.24
CA PHE A 543 -26.34 41.87 -1.68
C PHE A 543 -25.93 42.42 -0.31
N GLN A 544 -26.11 43.75 -0.11
CA GLN A 544 -25.82 44.39 1.18
C GLN A 544 -26.84 44.01 2.27
N ASN A 545 -28.03 43.53 1.88
CA ASN A 545 -29.09 43.12 2.78
C ASN A 545 -29.22 41.60 2.81
N ASP A 546 -28.95 41.00 3.96
CA ASP A 546 -29.03 39.54 4.16
C ASP A 546 -30.41 38.97 3.83
N ASN A 547 -31.47 39.66 4.17
CA ASN A 547 -32.85 39.20 3.86
C ASN A 547 -33.07 39.08 2.36
N THR A 548 -32.55 40.03 1.57
CA THR A 548 -32.62 40.00 0.10
C THR A 548 -31.78 38.86 -0.47
N ALA A 549 -30.58 38.66 0.06
CA ALA A 549 -29.70 37.56 -0.35
C ALA A 549 -30.35 36.18 -0.11
N VAL A 550 -30.93 35.99 1.09
CA VAL A 550 -31.64 34.76 1.45
C VAL A 550 -32.85 34.54 0.52
N MET A 551 -33.70 35.56 0.35
CA MET A 551 -34.88 35.49 -0.52
C MET A 551 -34.52 35.08 -1.94
N VAL A 552 -33.54 35.75 -2.57
CA VAL A 552 -33.09 35.46 -3.93
C VAL A 552 -32.50 34.06 -4.03
N SER A 553 -31.71 33.65 -3.05
CA SER A 553 -31.12 32.30 -3.01
C SER A 553 -32.18 31.21 -2.98
N LEU A 554 -33.19 31.35 -2.11
CA LEU A 554 -34.28 30.39 -1.97
C LEU A 554 -35.13 30.29 -3.26
N ILE A 555 -35.40 31.42 -3.90
CA ILE A 555 -36.13 31.47 -5.17
C ILE A 555 -35.36 30.73 -6.26
N ILE A 556 -34.05 30.99 -6.40
CA ILE A 556 -33.20 30.31 -7.38
C ILE A 556 -33.18 28.81 -7.11
N TYR A 557 -33.06 28.38 -5.85
CA TYR A 557 -33.07 26.96 -5.51
C TYR A 557 -34.39 26.28 -5.83
N VAL A 558 -35.52 26.95 -5.59
CA VAL A 558 -36.83 26.43 -5.99
C VAL A 558 -36.92 26.29 -7.50
N ILE A 559 -36.47 27.28 -8.25
CA ILE A 559 -36.48 27.24 -9.73
C ILE A 559 -35.62 26.06 -10.23
N ILE A 560 -34.40 25.88 -9.71
CA ILE A 560 -33.52 24.74 -10.06
C ILE A 560 -34.20 23.43 -9.70
N GLY A 561 -34.77 23.34 -8.50
CA GLY A 561 -35.48 22.14 -8.03
C GLY A 561 -36.68 21.78 -8.92
N LEU A 562 -37.48 22.76 -9.30
CA LEU A 562 -38.64 22.57 -10.19
C LEU A 562 -38.20 22.16 -11.62
N ILE A 563 -37.16 22.81 -12.18
CA ILE A 563 -36.63 22.43 -13.48
C ILE A 563 -36.16 20.96 -13.47
N CYS A 564 -35.41 20.58 -12.44
CA CYS A 564 -34.96 19.19 -12.29
C CYS A 564 -36.11 18.21 -12.11
N TYR A 565 -37.11 18.57 -11.30
CA TYR A 565 -38.30 17.75 -11.06
C TYR A 565 -39.10 17.53 -12.35
N PHE A 566 -39.45 18.60 -13.08
CA PHE A 566 -40.18 18.51 -14.34
C PHE A 566 -39.41 17.81 -15.45
N TYR A 567 -38.09 18.07 -15.56
CA TYR A 567 -37.22 17.32 -16.48
C TYR A 567 -37.23 15.83 -16.18
N GLY A 568 -37.13 15.49 -14.88
CA GLY A 568 -37.21 14.10 -14.41
C GLY A 568 -38.56 13.45 -14.72
N LEU A 569 -39.63 14.21 -14.63
CA LEU A 569 -41.00 13.78 -14.96
C LEU A 569 -41.15 13.56 -16.48
N ALA A 570 -40.77 14.54 -17.30
CA ALA A 570 -40.89 14.53 -18.76
C ALA A 570 -40.03 13.44 -19.42
N LYS A 571 -38.84 13.18 -18.91
CA LYS A 571 -37.90 12.19 -19.45
C LYS A 571 -37.90 10.86 -18.68
N SER A 572 -38.85 10.64 -17.77
CA SER A 572 -38.97 9.45 -16.89
C SER A 572 -37.66 9.11 -16.12
N ARG A 573 -36.90 10.14 -15.74
CA ARG A 573 -35.63 10.01 -15.03
C ARG A 573 -35.83 10.13 -13.54
N LYS A 574 -35.95 9.01 -12.83
CA LYS A 574 -36.22 8.96 -11.37
C LYS A 574 -35.24 9.82 -10.55
N VAL A 575 -33.96 9.81 -10.90
CA VAL A 575 -32.91 10.56 -10.16
C VAL A 575 -33.19 12.06 -10.16
N PHE A 576 -33.46 12.67 -11.32
CA PHE A 576 -33.78 14.11 -11.42
C PHE A 576 -35.08 14.48 -10.71
N LYS A 577 -36.10 13.61 -10.77
CA LYS A 577 -37.36 13.80 -10.06
C LYS A 577 -37.15 13.81 -8.54
N ILE A 578 -36.39 12.81 -8.01
CA ILE A 578 -36.11 12.71 -6.58
C ILE A 578 -35.27 13.90 -6.12
N TYR A 579 -34.21 14.23 -6.85
CA TYR A 579 -33.32 15.35 -6.55
C TYR A 579 -34.11 16.68 -6.48
N GLY A 580 -34.88 16.99 -7.51
CA GLY A 580 -35.69 18.22 -7.56
C GLY A 580 -36.73 18.28 -6.42
N GLY A 581 -37.37 17.15 -6.10
CA GLY A 581 -38.30 17.06 -5.00
C GLY A 581 -37.65 17.28 -3.64
N ILE A 582 -36.49 16.69 -3.40
CA ILE A 582 -35.70 16.88 -2.17
C ILE A 582 -35.25 18.34 -2.04
N LEU A 583 -34.73 18.94 -3.12
CA LEU A 583 -34.26 20.33 -3.09
C LEU A 583 -35.38 21.30 -2.76
N VAL A 584 -36.54 21.17 -3.41
CA VAL A 584 -37.73 21.99 -3.10
C VAL A 584 -38.18 21.74 -1.68
N GLY A 585 -38.24 20.49 -1.22
CA GLY A 585 -38.59 20.12 0.14
C GLY A 585 -37.66 20.74 1.19
N LEU A 586 -36.34 20.74 0.93
CA LEU A 586 -35.37 21.38 1.82
C LEU A 586 -35.53 22.90 1.88
N VAL A 587 -35.78 23.54 0.75
CA VAL A 587 -36.05 25.00 0.71
C VAL A 587 -37.31 25.35 1.49
N VAL A 588 -38.39 24.62 1.28
CA VAL A 588 -39.65 24.82 2.01
C VAL A 588 -39.46 24.54 3.50
N GLY A 589 -38.78 23.45 3.85
CA GLY A 589 -38.43 23.10 5.24
C GLY A 589 -37.62 24.20 5.92
N ARG A 590 -36.58 24.71 5.27
CA ARG A 590 -35.76 25.81 5.77
C ARG A 590 -36.58 27.08 5.97
N LEU A 591 -37.40 27.42 4.97
CA LEU A 591 -38.25 28.59 5.04
C LEU A 591 -39.13 28.57 6.28
N PHE A 592 -39.78 27.42 6.60
CA PHE A 592 -40.65 27.29 7.76
C PHE A 592 -39.90 27.19 9.09
N LEU A 593 -38.74 26.52 9.12
CA LEU A 593 -38.03 26.24 10.36
C LEU A 593 -37.09 27.38 10.80
N ILE A 594 -36.51 28.12 9.84
CA ILE A 594 -35.45 29.10 10.11
C ILE A 594 -35.89 30.49 9.65
N ASP A 595 -36.16 30.66 8.36
CA ASP A 595 -36.22 31.97 7.73
C ASP A 595 -37.47 32.76 8.16
N VAL A 596 -38.58 32.07 8.46
CA VAL A 596 -39.80 32.70 9.01
C VAL A 596 -39.52 33.48 10.29
N TRP A 597 -38.61 32.99 11.11
CA TRP A 597 -38.30 33.62 12.39
C TRP A 597 -37.27 34.75 12.29
N MET A 598 -36.44 34.74 11.25
CA MET A 598 -35.33 35.67 11.10
C MET A 598 -35.58 36.84 10.14
N MET A 599 -36.42 36.65 9.11
CA MET A 599 -36.73 37.69 8.11
C MET A 599 -37.61 38.81 8.64
N ASP A 600 -37.47 40.00 8.08
CA ASP A 600 -38.43 41.11 8.27
C ASP A 600 -39.80 40.80 7.61
N LEU A 601 -40.83 41.57 7.96
CA LEU A 601 -42.20 41.33 7.48
C LEU A 601 -42.31 41.41 5.95
N ALA A 602 -41.60 42.34 5.32
CA ALA A 602 -41.63 42.53 3.86
C ALA A 602 -40.94 41.32 3.15
N GLY A 603 -39.80 40.87 3.68
CA GLY A 603 -39.07 39.68 3.19
C GLY A 603 -39.91 38.40 3.32
N LYS A 604 -40.63 38.22 4.46
CA LYS A 604 -41.57 37.09 4.63
C LYS A 604 -42.63 37.08 3.55
N ILE A 605 -43.36 38.22 3.40
CA ILE A 605 -44.45 38.33 2.43
C ILE A 605 -43.94 38.02 1.01
N ALA A 606 -42.86 38.68 0.59
CA ALA A 606 -42.29 38.49 -0.75
C ALA A 606 -41.86 37.04 -1.01
N THR A 607 -41.15 36.44 -0.05
CA THR A 607 -40.63 35.07 -0.18
C THR A 607 -41.76 34.03 -0.23
N PHE A 608 -42.71 34.11 0.70
CA PHE A 608 -43.82 33.15 0.71
C PHE A 608 -44.70 33.30 -0.51
N PHE A 609 -44.97 34.53 -0.97
CA PHE A 609 -45.79 34.78 -2.15
C PHE A 609 -45.12 34.22 -3.41
N LEU A 610 -43.81 34.52 -3.62
CA LEU A 610 -43.07 34.06 -4.81
C LEU A 610 -42.88 32.55 -4.83
N ILE A 611 -42.44 31.95 -3.72
CA ILE A 611 -42.26 30.51 -3.64
C ILE A 611 -43.60 29.79 -3.72
N GLY A 612 -44.64 30.30 -3.05
CA GLY A 612 -45.99 29.77 -3.14
C GLY A 612 -46.54 29.82 -4.56
N ALA A 613 -46.39 30.94 -5.26
CA ALA A 613 -46.78 31.07 -6.67
C ALA A 613 -46.05 30.12 -7.59
N LEU A 614 -44.74 29.95 -7.39
CA LEU A 614 -43.94 28.97 -8.13
C LEU A 614 -44.42 27.52 -7.88
N LEU A 615 -44.68 27.16 -6.65
CA LEU A 615 -45.19 25.84 -6.32
C LEU A 615 -46.59 25.57 -6.86
N VAL A 616 -47.52 26.54 -6.76
CA VAL A 616 -48.87 26.43 -7.33
C VAL A 616 -48.81 26.32 -8.85
N SER A 617 -47.88 27.03 -9.53
CA SER A 617 -47.72 26.92 -10.97
C SER A 617 -47.40 25.47 -11.43
N THR A 618 -46.79 24.65 -10.58
CA THR A 618 -46.52 23.25 -10.87
C THR A 618 -47.79 22.43 -11.14
N ALA A 619 -48.93 22.80 -10.51
CA ALA A 619 -50.21 22.13 -10.72
C ALA A 619 -50.74 22.28 -12.15
N PHE A 620 -50.38 23.39 -12.82
CA PHE A 620 -50.80 23.64 -14.19
C PHE A 620 -49.91 22.92 -15.21
N PHE A 621 -48.63 22.72 -14.89
CA PHE A 621 -47.68 22.00 -15.78
C PHE A 621 -47.72 20.48 -15.60
N GLY A 622 -48.16 19.98 -14.44
CA GLY A 622 -48.25 18.54 -14.15
C GLY A 622 -49.45 17.81 -14.78
N LYS A 623 -50.45 18.52 -15.29
CA LYS A 623 -51.71 17.93 -15.83
C LYS A 623 -51.74 17.71 -17.35
N LYS A 624 -50.63 17.87 -18.07
CA LYS A 624 -50.55 17.43 -19.48
C LYS A 624 -50.02 16.00 -19.57
N LYS A 625 -50.89 15.02 -19.32
CA LYS A 625 -50.86 13.67 -19.86
C LYS A 625 -52.26 13.32 -20.38
#